data_4d77bbe2bedc7e9c94c8a8b6a5528478
#
_entry.id   4d77bbe2bedc7e9c94c8a8b6a5528478
#
_cell.length_a   1.000
_cell.length_b   1.000
_cell.length_c   1.000
_cell.angle_alpha   90.00
_cell.angle_beta   90.00
_cell.angle_gamma   90.00
#
_symmetry.space_group_name_H-M   'P 1'
#
loop_
_entity.id
_entity.type
_entity.pdbx_description
1 polymer ?
#
loop_
_entity_poly.entity_id
_entity_poly.type
_entity_poly.pdbx_seq_one_letter_code
_entity_poly.pdbx_strand_id
1 'polypeptide(L)'
;MSQLDKVQAWVSDHKLDVAYISNFESIKYLTGFGSDPIERVLALFVFPDHEPFLFAPALEVEAIKDTGWNHPVYGYLDHEKPFQLIAKYIRERNANPIHWGIENNNLTFDRYEVLRSEFPNAKFEQNLTPVFEKFRMIKTADEIEKLNAAGAEADYAFEVGFNAVAAGKTEADVAAELEYALKKRGVMEMSFDTLIQVGAHAAEPHGATGMNQIQNNELVLFDLGTIHDGYISDASRTVALGTLNDKQKDIYKVCLEAQLTAQAYAKPGITAASLDKVARDIIDKAGYGEYFIHRLGHGMGMGEHEFPSIMEGNDLILQEGMCFSIEPGIYIPGVAGVRIEDCVHITKDGCLPFTHTSKELRYL
;
A
#
# COMPACT_ATOMS: atom_id res chain seq x y z
N MET A 1 8.13 22.09 10.37
CA MET A 1 8.78 21.87 9.04
C MET A 1 7.86 20.93 8.30
N SER A 2 7.33 21.37 7.15
CA SER A 2 6.47 20.53 6.30
C SER A 2 7.27 19.37 5.70
N GLN A 3 6.59 18.39 5.10
CA GLN A 3 7.30 17.29 4.40
C GLN A 3 8.05 17.84 3.18
N LEU A 4 7.48 18.82 2.49
CA LEU A 4 8.15 19.50 1.38
C LEU A 4 9.43 20.22 1.82
N ASP A 5 9.41 20.91 2.98
CA ASP A 5 10.62 21.55 3.53
C ASP A 5 11.73 20.53 3.81
N LYS A 6 11.36 19.33 4.30
CA LYS A 6 12.33 18.24 4.53
C LYS A 6 12.98 17.76 3.23
N VAL A 7 12.17 17.63 2.16
CA VAL A 7 12.69 17.27 0.83
C VAL A 7 13.60 18.37 0.29
N GLN A 8 13.22 19.65 0.42
CA GLN A 8 14.03 20.77 -0.04
C GLN A 8 15.38 20.84 0.69
N ALA A 9 15.36 20.66 2.02
CA ALA A 9 16.57 20.56 2.82
C ALA A 9 17.44 19.38 2.37
N TRP A 10 16.85 18.22 2.14
CA TRP A 10 17.54 17.03 1.66
C TRP A 10 18.19 17.26 0.28
N VAL A 11 17.50 17.92 -0.64
CA VAL A 11 18.01 18.31 -1.98
C VAL A 11 19.25 19.21 -1.82
N SER A 12 19.19 20.18 -0.91
CA SER A 12 20.31 21.08 -0.60
C SER A 12 21.50 20.34 0.00
N ASP A 13 21.26 19.48 0.99
CA ASP A 13 22.32 18.72 1.70
C ASP A 13 23.07 17.75 0.76
N HIS A 14 22.35 17.21 -0.25
CA HIS A 14 22.93 16.33 -1.26
C HIS A 14 23.48 17.06 -2.48
N LYS A 15 23.47 18.40 -2.45
CA LYS A 15 24.02 19.27 -3.52
C LYS A 15 23.40 18.98 -4.89
N LEU A 16 22.10 18.70 -4.91
CA LEU A 16 21.34 18.55 -6.13
C LEU A 16 20.91 19.92 -6.64
N ASP A 17 20.89 20.10 -7.95
CA ASP A 17 20.34 21.28 -8.60
C ASP A 17 18.81 21.20 -8.68
N VAL A 18 18.28 20.00 -8.83
CA VAL A 18 16.83 19.76 -8.92
C VAL A 18 16.48 18.30 -8.54
N ALA A 19 15.37 18.14 -7.85
CA ALA A 19 14.69 16.85 -7.67
C ALA A 19 13.45 16.81 -8.56
N TYR A 20 13.34 15.79 -9.41
CA TYR A 20 12.18 15.48 -10.21
C TYR A 20 11.43 14.33 -9.57
N ILE A 21 10.27 14.64 -9.02
CA ILE A 21 9.36 13.71 -8.34
C ILE A 21 8.21 13.42 -9.29
N SER A 22 8.03 12.17 -9.67
CA SER A 22 7.09 11.74 -10.69
C SER A 22 6.08 10.69 -10.22
N ASN A 23 6.33 10.04 -9.08
CA ASN A 23 5.38 9.13 -8.46
C ASN A 23 4.22 9.95 -7.85
N PHE A 24 2.98 9.66 -8.25
CA PHE A 24 1.83 10.44 -7.82
C PHE A 24 1.54 10.32 -6.31
N GLU A 25 1.89 9.21 -5.67
CA GLU A 25 1.79 9.06 -4.21
C GLU A 25 2.82 9.94 -3.49
N SER A 26 4.06 10.01 -4.01
CA SER A 26 5.08 10.92 -3.48
C SER A 26 4.64 12.39 -3.64
N ILE A 27 4.03 12.73 -4.78
CA ILE A 27 3.45 14.07 -5.01
C ILE A 27 2.32 14.33 -4.02
N LYS A 28 1.39 13.38 -3.86
CA LYS A 28 0.27 13.50 -2.92
C LYS A 28 0.75 13.69 -1.48
N TYR A 29 1.76 12.93 -1.06
CA TYR A 29 2.38 13.04 0.26
C TYR A 29 2.93 14.44 0.54
N LEU A 30 3.48 15.11 -0.48
CA LEU A 30 4.12 16.43 -0.34
C LEU A 30 3.17 17.60 -0.56
N THR A 31 2.10 17.42 -1.32
CA THR A 31 1.28 18.53 -1.83
C THR A 31 -0.19 18.42 -1.44
N GLY A 32 -0.64 17.26 -0.97
CA GLY A 32 -2.06 16.95 -0.77
C GLY A 32 -2.81 16.61 -2.06
N PHE A 33 -2.21 16.83 -3.24
CA PHE A 33 -2.78 16.48 -4.53
C PHE A 33 -2.16 15.20 -5.08
N GLY A 34 -2.99 14.21 -5.39
CA GLY A 34 -2.56 12.98 -6.06
C GLY A 34 -3.68 12.44 -6.93
N SER A 35 -3.40 12.37 -8.22
CA SER A 35 -4.22 11.74 -9.24
C SER A 35 -3.29 10.88 -10.09
N ASP A 36 -3.69 9.66 -10.42
CA ASP A 36 -2.94 8.87 -11.39
C ASP A 36 -3.06 9.55 -12.77
N PRO A 37 -1.98 10.11 -13.31
CA PRO A 37 -2.03 10.84 -14.57
C PRO A 37 -2.17 9.93 -15.79
N ILE A 38 -2.12 8.59 -15.58
CA ILE A 38 -2.13 7.55 -16.62
C ILE A 38 -0.97 7.78 -17.61
N GLU A 39 -1.25 8.22 -18.85
CA GLU A 39 -0.22 8.53 -19.84
C GLU A 39 0.34 9.95 -19.73
N ARG A 40 -0.36 10.85 -19.04
CA ARG A 40 0.03 12.27 -18.91
C ARG A 40 1.18 12.49 -17.93
N VAL A 41 1.73 13.68 -17.95
CA VAL A 41 2.83 14.06 -17.05
C VAL A 41 2.28 14.85 -15.87
N LEU A 42 2.37 14.26 -14.70
CA LEU A 42 2.26 14.93 -13.41
C LEU A 42 3.65 14.89 -12.76
N ALA A 43 4.16 16.03 -12.30
CA ALA A 43 5.50 16.11 -11.72
C ALA A 43 5.63 17.25 -10.72
N LEU A 44 6.39 17.03 -9.66
CA LEU A 44 6.84 18.06 -8.72
C LEU A 44 8.33 18.26 -8.88
N PHE A 45 8.74 19.51 -9.05
CA PHE A 45 10.15 19.91 -9.12
C PHE A 45 10.53 20.68 -7.87
N VAL A 46 11.55 20.21 -7.16
CA VAL A 46 12.06 20.82 -5.93
C VAL A 46 13.52 21.24 -6.14
N PHE A 47 13.85 22.45 -5.72
CA PHE A 47 15.17 23.08 -5.87
C PHE A 47 15.75 23.38 -4.50
N PRO A 48 17.09 23.45 -4.34
CA PRO A 48 17.71 23.74 -3.05
C PRO A 48 17.39 25.15 -2.53
N ASP A 49 17.30 26.14 -3.42
CA ASP A 49 17.25 27.57 -3.12
C ASP A 49 16.17 28.35 -3.91
N HIS A 50 15.34 27.64 -4.68
CA HIS A 50 14.24 28.23 -5.44
C HIS A 50 12.89 27.62 -5.03
N GLU A 51 11.84 28.36 -5.34
CA GLU A 51 10.47 27.91 -5.14
C GLU A 51 10.16 26.65 -5.98
N PRO A 52 9.62 25.57 -5.36
CA PRO A 52 9.21 24.39 -6.08
C PRO A 52 8.02 24.70 -7.00
N PHE A 53 7.76 23.84 -7.97
CA PHE A 53 6.56 23.94 -8.78
C PHE A 53 5.98 22.57 -9.12
N LEU A 54 4.64 22.53 -9.27
CA LEU A 54 3.92 21.43 -9.88
C LEU A 54 3.76 21.66 -11.37
N PHE A 55 3.93 20.59 -12.14
CA PHE A 55 3.63 20.53 -13.56
C PHE A 55 2.58 19.45 -13.79
N ALA A 56 1.45 19.79 -14.40
CA ALA A 56 0.29 18.90 -14.50
C ALA A 56 -0.47 19.13 -15.81
N PRO A 57 -1.33 18.19 -16.26
CA PRO A 57 -2.32 18.49 -17.28
C PRO A 57 -3.16 19.72 -16.88
N ALA A 58 -3.52 20.57 -17.86
CA ALA A 58 -4.28 21.79 -17.59
C ALA A 58 -5.62 21.54 -16.89
N LEU A 59 -6.21 20.37 -17.10
CA LEU A 59 -7.47 19.93 -16.48
C LEU A 59 -7.35 19.70 -14.95
N GLU A 60 -6.12 19.48 -14.41
CA GLU A 60 -5.87 19.23 -12.99
C GLU A 60 -5.51 20.51 -12.19
N VAL A 61 -5.23 21.61 -12.89
CA VAL A 61 -4.68 22.83 -12.25
C VAL A 61 -5.60 23.40 -11.16
N GLU A 62 -6.90 23.43 -11.40
CA GLU A 62 -7.85 23.97 -10.41
C GLU A 62 -7.98 23.01 -9.20
N ALA A 63 -8.03 21.68 -9.44
CA ALA A 63 -8.07 20.70 -8.37
C ALA A 63 -6.78 20.75 -7.49
N ILE A 64 -5.62 21.02 -8.10
CA ILE A 64 -4.38 21.25 -7.34
C ILE A 64 -4.48 22.46 -6.44
N LYS A 65 -5.04 23.59 -6.93
CA LYS A 65 -5.21 24.80 -6.12
C LYS A 65 -6.18 24.59 -4.95
N ASP A 66 -7.20 23.77 -5.15
CA ASP A 66 -8.21 23.46 -4.12
C ASP A 66 -7.62 22.66 -2.94
N THR A 67 -6.47 22.00 -3.11
CA THR A 67 -5.76 21.34 -1.99
C THR A 67 -5.07 22.33 -1.02
N GLY A 68 -5.02 23.62 -1.37
CA GLY A 68 -4.28 24.64 -0.62
C GLY A 68 -2.81 24.74 -1.04
N TRP A 69 -2.42 24.12 -2.15
CA TRP A 69 -1.08 24.29 -2.71
C TRP A 69 -0.81 25.74 -3.06
N ASN A 70 0.21 26.34 -2.47
CA ASN A 70 0.51 27.78 -2.55
C ASN A 70 1.73 28.13 -3.39
N HIS A 71 2.35 27.16 -4.07
CA HIS A 71 3.45 27.35 -5.00
C HIS A 71 2.97 27.32 -6.46
N PRO A 72 3.81 27.70 -7.44
CA PRO A 72 3.43 27.72 -8.84
C PRO A 72 2.93 26.35 -9.34
N VAL A 73 1.87 26.41 -10.17
CA VAL A 73 1.35 25.26 -10.92
C VAL A 73 1.36 25.63 -12.40
N TYR A 74 2.04 24.84 -13.21
CA TYR A 74 2.10 25.02 -14.65
C TYR A 74 1.28 23.92 -15.33
N GLY A 75 0.19 24.33 -15.98
CA GLY A 75 -0.66 23.44 -16.76
C GLY A 75 -0.18 23.31 -18.20
N TYR A 76 -0.44 22.16 -18.84
CA TYR A 76 -0.22 21.96 -20.26
C TYR A 76 -1.43 21.29 -20.92
N LEU A 77 -1.62 21.55 -22.23
CA LEU A 77 -2.65 20.96 -23.04
C LEU A 77 -2.11 19.71 -23.78
N ASP A 78 -3.00 18.76 -24.10
CA ASP A 78 -2.62 17.46 -24.69
C ASP A 78 -1.82 17.56 -26.02
N HIS A 79 -1.95 18.67 -26.76
CA HIS A 79 -1.18 18.88 -28.00
C HIS A 79 0.19 19.52 -27.78
N GLU A 80 0.51 19.96 -26.57
CA GLU A 80 1.78 20.57 -26.23
C GLU A 80 2.84 19.50 -25.89
N LYS A 81 4.09 19.91 -25.91
CA LYS A 81 5.23 19.04 -25.57
C LYS A 81 5.62 19.24 -24.11
N PRO A 82 5.17 18.40 -23.18
CA PRO A 82 5.30 18.66 -21.75
C PRO A 82 6.75 18.85 -21.32
N PHE A 83 7.68 18.06 -21.80
CA PHE A 83 9.10 18.18 -21.39
C PHE A 83 9.80 19.41 -21.90
N GLN A 84 9.38 19.99 -23.03
CA GLN A 84 9.90 21.28 -23.49
C GLN A 84 9.41 22.42 -22.59
N LEU A 85 8.16 22.36 -22.12
CA LEU A 85 7.64 23.32 -21.16
C LEU A 85 8.32 23.16 -19.79
N ILE A 86 8.47 21.94 -19.31
CA ILE A 86 9.22 21.62 -18.08
C ILE A 86 10.64 22.22 -18.17
N ALA A 87 11.35 21.99 -19.27
CA ALA A 87 12.67 22.50 -19.49
C ALA A 87 12.74 24.04 -19.45
N LYS A 88 11.73 24.72 -20.00
CA LYS A 88 11.60 26.18 -19.89
C LYS A 88 11.51 26.61 -18.42
N TYR A 89 10.58 26.06 -17.64
CA TYR A 89 10.36 26.47 -16.25
C TYR A 89 11.51 26.12 -15.32
N ILE A 90 12.23 25.04 -15.60
CA ILE A 90 13.45 24.68 -14.86
C ILE A 90 14.56 25.72 -15.16
N ARG A 91 14.76 26.07 -16.46
CA ARG A 91 15.80 27.05 -16.85
C ARG A 91 15.56 28.46 -16.31
N GLU A 92 14.33 28.82 -16.02
CA GLU A 92 13.98 30.08 -15.34
C GLU A 92 14.53 30.13 -13.90
N ARG A 93 14.76 28.97 -13.25
CA ARG A 93 15.30 28.81 -11.89
C ARG A 93 16.80 28.50 -11.89
N ASN A 94 17.20 27.57 -12.72
CA ASN A 94 18.58 27.18 -12.94
C ASN A 94 18.81 26.95 -14.43
N ALA A 95 19.61 27.82 -15.06
CA ALA A 95 19.82 27.80 -16.51
C ALA A 95 20.49 26.51 -17.02
N ASN A 96 21.27 25.81 -16.17
CA ASN A 96 21.98 24.60 -16.54
C ASN A 96 22.11 23.64 -15.36
N PRO A 97 21.02 23.00 -14.89
CA PRO A 97 21.07 22.04 -13.79
C PRO A 97 21.86 20.79 -14.22
N ILE A 98 22.84 20.42 -13.41
CA ILE A 98 23.74 19.29 -13.69
C ILE A 98 23.38 18.08 -12.82
N HIS A 99 23.18 18.28 -11.51
CA HIS A 99 22.96 17.20 -10.56
C HIS A 99 21.47 17.00 -10.26
N TRP A 100 20.91 15.88 -10.71
CA TRP A 100 19.49 15.57 -10.60
C TRP A 100 19.22 14.40 -9.66
N GLY A 101 18.17 14.57 -8.85
CA GLY A 101 17.50 13.45 -8.18
C GLY A 101 16.25 13.04 -8.94
N ILE A 102 16.06 11.74 -9.11
CA ILE A 102 14.89 11.16 -9.79
C ILE A 102 14.37 9.92 -9.06
N GLU A 103 13.09 9.62 -9.17
CA GLU A 103 12.53 8.36 -8.68
C GLU A 103 12.74 7.26 -9.73
N ASN A 104 13.75 6.42 -9.50
CA ASN A 104 14.17 5.40 -10.50
C ASN A 104 13.09 4.35 -10.76
N ASN A 105 12.24 4.06 -9.79
CA ASN A 105 11.17 3.06 -9.92
C ASN A 105 9.92 3.58 -10.66
N ASN A 106 9.83 4.89 -10.92
CA ASN A 106 8.66 5.49 -11.54
C ASN A 106 8.94 6.19 -12.86
N LEU A 107 10.14 6.74 -13.06
CA LEU A 107 10.48 7.42 -14.31
C LEU A 107 10.65 6.42 -15.45
N THR A 108 9.75 6.46 -16.43
CA THR A 108 9.87 5.58 -17.61
C THR A 108 11.09 5.93 -18.44
N PHE A 109 11.61 4.93 -19.18
CA PHE A 109 12.78 5.11 -20.03
C PHE A 109 12.56 6.19 -21.10
N ASP A 110 11.39 6.21 -21.74
CA ASP A 110 11.05 7.25 -22.73
C ASP A 110 11.08 8.66 -22.14
N ARG A 111 10.51 8.85 -20.95
CA ARG A 111 10.55 10.15 -20.25
C ARG A 111 11.96 10.55 -19.87
N TYR A 112 12.78 9.59 -19.46
CA TYR A 112 14.21 9.80 -19.17
C TYR A 112 14.97 10.25 -20.41
N GLU A 113 14.77 9.60 -21.58
CA GLU A 113 15.46 10.00 -22.82
C GLU A 113 15.07 11.41 -23.27
N VAL A 114 13.80 11.78 -23.15
CA VAL A 114 13.34 13.13 -23.48
C VAL A 114 13.95 14.17 -22.52
N LEU A 115 13.96 13.91 -21.20
CA LEU A 115 14.64 14.78 -20.24
C LEU A 115 16.13 14.95 -20.57
N ARG A 116 16.81 13.85 -20.88
CA ARG A 116 18.23 13.85 -21.25
C ARG A 116 18.48 14.64 -22.54
N SER A 117 17.56 14.62 -23.50
CA SER A 117 17.67 15.42 -24.72
C SER A 117 17.54 16.92 -24.45
N GLU A 118 16.66 17.30 -23.51
CA GLU A 118 16.49 18.71 -23.09
C GLU A 118 17.67 19.19 -22.21
N PHE A 119 18.27 18.31 -21.42
CA PHE A 119 19.38 18.62 -20.53
C PHE A 119 20.60 17.70 -20.78
N PRO A 120 21.35 17.90 -21.88
CA PRO A 120 22.42 16.97 -22.28
C PRO A 120 23.58 16.85 -21.25
N ASN A 121 23.77 17.84 -20.39
CA ASN A 121 24.79 17.84 -19.36
C ASN A 121 24.28 17.30 -18.01
N ALA A 122 22.98 16.99 -17.90
CA ALA A 122 22.38 16.48 -16.68
C ALA A 122 22.93 15.10 -16.30
N LYS A 123 23.18 14.93 -15.02
CA LYS A 123 23.60 13.69 -14.38
C LYS A 123 22.49 13.22 -13.44
N PHE A 124 21.80 12.16 -13.79
CA PHE A 124 20.72 11.56 -13.03
C PHE A 124 21.31 10.51 -12.07
N GLU A 125 22.09 10.96 -11.08
CA GLU A 125 22.92 10.09 -10.24
C GLU A 125 22.24 9.73 -8.91
N GLN A 126 21.27 10.53 -8.48
CA GLN A 126 20.64 10.33 -7.18
C GLN A 126 19.25 9.69 -7.31
N ASN A 127 19.11 8.48 -6.78
CA ASN A 127 17.82 7.81 -6.68
C ASN A 127 17.02 8.34 -5.49
N LEU A 128 15.85 8.92 -5.74
CA LEU A 128 14.93 9.44 -4.72
C LEU A 128 14.00 8.37 -4.15
N THR A 129 13.82 7.24 -4.83
CA THR A 129 12.90 6.18 -4.37
C THR A 129 13.14 5.80 -2.91
N PRO A 130 14.36 5.39 -2.47
CA PRO A 130 14.59 5.02 -1.07
C PRO A 130 14.51 6.20 -0.10
N VAL A 131 14.54 7.44 -0.60
CA VAL A 131 14.36 8.64 0.22
C VAL A 131 12.89 8.80 0.61
N PHE A 132 11.99 8.67 -0.37
CA PHE A 132 10.54 8.72 -0.12
C PHE A 132 10.05 7.52 0.70
N GLU A 133 10.58 6.33 0.45
CA GLU A 133 10.33 5.15 1.29
C GLU A 133 10.62 5.44 2.77
N LYS A 134 11.76 6.07 3.07
CA LYS A 134 12.13 6.45 4.44
C LYS A 134 11.24 7.56 5.02
N PHE A 135 10.86 8.57 4.22
CA PHE A 135 10.01 9.65 4.70
C PHE A 135 8.60 9.17 5.04
N ARG A 136 8.07 8.20 4.26
CA ARG A 136 6.74 7.63 4.44
C ARG A 136 6.69 6.50 5.47
N MET A 137 7.84 5.90 5.81
CA MET A 137 7.92 4.71 6.66
C MET A 137 7.45 4.96 8.11
N ILE A 138 7.78 6.13 8.68
CA ILE A 138 7.36 6.51 10.05
C ILE A 138 6.16 7.44 9.95
N LYS A 139 5.01 6.94 10.39
CA LYS A 139 3.74 7.67 10.33
C LYS A 139 3.61 8.65 11.47
N THR A 140 3.04 9.80 11.17
CA THR A 140 2.62 10.80 12.16
C THR A 140 1.32 10.36 12.86
N ALA A 141 0.95 11.03 13.95
CA ALA A 141 -0.30 10.73 14.66
C ALA A 141 -1.54 10.93 13.77
N ASP A 142 -1.55 11.99 12.93
CA ASP A 142 -2.64 12.25 11.97
C ASP A 142 -2.77 11.12 10.92
N GLU A 143 -1.64 10.63 10.40
CA GLU A 143 -1.63 9.50 9.47
C GLU A 143 -2.15 8.21 10.13
N ILE A 144 -1.78 7.96 11.39
CA ILE A 144 -2.29 6.83 12.18
C ILE A 144 -3.81 6.94 12.40
N GLU A 145 -4.35 8.14 12.64
CA GLU A 145 -5.81 8.34 12.78
C GLU A 145 -6.55 8.00 11.49
N LYS A 146 -6.02 8.39 10.33
CA LYS A 146 -6.60 8.06 9.02
C LYS A 146 -6.56 6.57 8.73
N LEU A 147 -5.45 5.89 9.06
CA LEU A 147 -5.31 4.44 8.94
C LEU A 147 -6.33 3.70 9.86
N ASN A 148 -6.55 4.18 11.08
CA ASN A 148 -7.58 3.63 11.97
C ASN A 148 -8.98 3.83 11.40
N ALA A 149 -9.27 4.99 10.81
CA ALA A 149 -10.57 5.25 10.20
C ALA A 149 -10.82 4.33 8.99
N ALA A 150 -9.80 4.11 8.13
CA ALA A 150 -9.88 3.13 7.06
C ALA A 150 -10.10 1.70 7.61
N GLY A 151 -9.38 1.30 8.66
CA GLY A 151 -9.56 0.00 9.32
C GLY A 151 -10.98 -0.21 9.86
N ALA A 152 -11.58 0.82 10.44
CA ALA A 152 -12.96 0.73 10.94
C ALA A 152 -14.00 0.52 9.84
N GLU A 153 -13.79 1.08 8.64
CA GLU A 153 -14.66 0.80 7.49
C GLU A 153 -14.43 -0.62 6.93
N ALA A 154 -13.19 -1.15 7.00
CA ALA A 154 -12.92 -2.55 6.66
C ALA A 154 -13.60 -3.52 7.65
N ASP A 155 -13.61 -3.23 8.96
CA ASP A 155 -14.35 -4.01 9.94
C ASP A 155 -15.85 -4.08 9.61
N TYR A 156 -16.45 -2.94 9.20
CA TYR A 156 -17.83 -2.94 8.73
C TYR A 156 -18.02 -3.79 7.47
N ALA A 157 -17.10 -3.72 6.51
CA ALA A 157 -17.15 -4.50 5.28
C ALA A 157 -17.12 -6.02 5.57
N PHE A 158 -16.28 -6.47 6.49
CA PHE A 158 -16.25 -7.88 6.93
C PHE A 158 -17.60 -8.34 7.46
N GLU A 159 -18.22 -7.57 8.34
CA GLU A 159 -19.53 -7.95 8.89
C GLU A 159 -20.62 -8.04 7.81
N VAL A 160 -20.63 -7.12 6.84
CA VAL A 160 -21.54 -7.20 5.69
C VAL A 160 -21.22 -8.43 4.85
N GLY A 161 -19.95 -8.64 4.51
CA GLY A 161 -19.50 -9.78 3.71
C GLY A 161 -19.84 -11.11 4.36
N PHE A 162 -19.58 -11.28 5.67
CA PHE A 162 -19.93 -12.51 6.40
C PHE A 162 -21.44 -12.80 6.37
N ASN A 163 -22.27 -11.77 6.53
CA ASN A 163 -23.72 -11.91 6.45
C ASN A 163 -24.22 -12.19 5.02
N ALA A 164 -23.43 -11.85 4.01
CA ALA A 164 -23.76 -12.12 2.62
C ALA A 164 -23.44 -13.57 2.18
N VAL A 165 -22.54 -14.28 2.89
CA VAL A 165 -22.15 -15.66 2.55
C VAL A 165 -23.34 -16.60 2.66
N ALA A 166 -23.63 -17.32 1.56
CA ALA A 166 -24.64 -18.36 1.54
C ALA A 166 -24.33 -19.39 0.43
N ALA A 167 -24.70 -20.65 0.65
CA ALA A 167 -24.53 -21.68 -0.36
C ALA A 167 -25.29 -21.32 -1.65
N GLY A 168 -24.59 -21.45 -2.79
CA GLY A 168 -25.12 -21.12 -4.12
C GLY A 168 -24.85 -19.66 -4.58
N LYS A 169 -24.52 -18.74 -3.69
CA LYS A 169 -23.99 -17.43 -4.10
C LYS A 169 -22.58 -17.59 -4.67
N THR A 170 -22.18 -16.66 -5.51
CA THR A 170 -20.83 -16.59 -6.04
C THR A 170 -19.92 -15.70 -5.18
N GLU A 171 -18.60 -15.81 -5.33
CA GLU A 171 -17.63 -14.91 -4.75
C GLU A 171 -17.95 -13.44 -5.13
N ALA A 172 -18.29 -13.22 -6.42
CA ALA A 172 -18.66 -11.90 -6.94
C ALA A 172 -19.96 -11.34 -6.30
N ASP A 173 -20.95 -12.19 -5.99
CA ASP A 173 -22.17 -11.74 -5.30
C ASP A 173 -21.83 -11.16 -3.92
N VAL A 174 -20.93 -11.82 -3.17
CA VAL A 174 -20.50 -11.38 -1.82
C VAL A 174 -19.71 -10.09 -1.91
N ALA A 175 -18.74 -9.99 -2.84
CA ALA A 175 -17.96 -8.78 -3.06
C ALA A 175 -18.86 -7.59 -3.43
N ALA A 176 -19.80 -7.79 -4.37
CA ALA A 176 -20.73 -6.74 -4.78
C ALA A 176 -21.62 -6.24 -3.63
N GLU A 177 -22.10 -7.12 -2.74
CA GLU A 177 -22.94 -6.74 -1.61
C GLU A 177 -22.16 -5.88 -0.59
N LEU A 178 -20.92 -6.27 -0.23
CA LEU A 178 -20.11 -5.50 0.73
C LEU A 178 -19.65 -4.16 0.15
N GLU A 179 -19.21 -4.12 -1.10
CA GLU A 179 -18.80 -2.86 -1.75
C GLU A 179 -19.99 -1.91 -1.94
N TYR A 180 -21.17 -2.42 -2.29
CA TYR A 180 -22.37 -1.60 -2.34
C TYR A 180 -22.69 -0.98 -0.98
N ALA A 181 -22.57 -1.74 0.11
CA ALA A 181 -22.81 -1.24 1.45
C ALA A 181 -21.80 -0.16 1.86
N LEU A 182 -20.53 -0.34 1.51
CA LEU A 182 -19.47 0.66 1.72
C LEU A 182 -19.74 1.95 0.94
N LYS A 183 -20.08 1.85 -0.34
CA LYS A 183 -20.43 3.02 -1.18
C LYS A 183 -21.60 3.81 -0.60
N LYS A 184 -22.60 3.15 -0.02
CA LYS A 184 -23.70 3.82 0.69
C LYS A 184 -23.27 4.56 1.96
N ARG A 185 -22.14 4.19 2.55
CA ARG A 185 -21.53 4.88 3.70
C ARG A 185 -20.59 6.01 3.29
N GLY A 186 -20.33 6.18 1.99
CA GLY A 186 -19.43 7.19 1.47
C GLY A 186 -18.00 6.69 1.20
N VAL A 187 -17.71 5.42 1.40
CA VAL A 187 -16.45 4.80 0.98
C VAL A 187 -16.57 4.50 -0.51
N MET A 188 -15.95 5.35 -1.34
CA MET A 188 -16.14 5.30 -2.80
C MET A 188 -15.17 4.34 -3.49
N GLU A 189 -14.02 4.07 -2.87
CA GLU A 189 -12.95 3.26 -3.44
C GLU A 189 -12.44 2.26 -2.42
N MET A 190 -12.14 1.05 -2.89
CA MET A 190 -11.37 0.06 -2.16
C MET A 190 -9.88 0.38 -2.34
N SER A 191 -9.03 -0.05 -1.41
CA SER A 191 -7.57 0.10 -1.52
C SER A 191 -6.98 -0.75 -2.64
N PHE A 192 -7.60 -1.89 -2.88
CA PHE A 192 -7.34 -2.83 -3.97
C PHE A 192 -8.63 -3.59 -4.31
N ASP A 193 -8.61 -4.42 -5.36
CA ASP A 193 -9.76 -5.23 -5.75
C ASP A 193 -10.13 -6.21 -4.64
N THR A 194 -11.37 -6.12 -4.14
CA THR A 194 -11.88 -7.00 -3.09
C THR A 194 -11.71 -8.47 -3.46
N LEU A 195 -10.98 -9.23 -2.64
CA LEU A 195 -10.75 -10.64 -2.86
C LEU A 195 -11.69 -11.49 -1.99
N ILE A 196 -12.58 -12.23 -2.64
CA ILE A 196 -13.40 -13.28 -2.03
C ILE A 196 -13.06 -14.59 -2.74
N GLN A 197 -12.59 -15.58 -1.99
CA GLN A 197 -12.22 -16.89 -2.55
C GLN A 197 -12.78 -18.02 -1.71
N VAL A 198 -13.28 -19.07 -2.38
CA VAL A 198 -13.97 -20.18 -1.72
C VAL A 198 -13.28 -21.52 -1.97
N GLY A 199 -13.27 -22.37 -0.95
CA GLY A 199 -12.80 -23.75 -1.04
C GLY A 199 -11.40 -23.85 -1.64
N ALA A 200 -11.26 -24.66 -2.70
CA ALA A 200 -9.97 -24.87 -3.36
C ALA A 200 -9.43 -23.63 -4.09
N HIS A 201 -10.29 -22.70 -4.53
CA HIS A 201 -9.89 -21.46 -5.18
C HIS A 201 -9.12 -20.55 -4.22
N ALA A 202 -9.42 -20.61 -2.92
CA ALA A 202 -8.67 -19.86 -1.90
C ALA A 202 -7.18 -20.28 -1.77
N ALA A 203 -6.79 -21.38 -2.41
CA ALA A 203 -5.36 -21.76 -2.49
C ALA A 203 -4.56 -20.97 -3.54
N GLU A 204 -5.16 -20.02 -4.23
CA GLU A 204 -4.51 -19.10 -5.17
C GLU A 204 -4.36 -17.72 -4.50
N PRO A 205 -3.20 -17.38 -3.87
CA PRO A 205 -3.06 -16.16 -3.04
C PRO A 205 -3.38 -14.84 -3.77
N HIS A 206 -3.15 -14.80 -5.09
CA HIS A 206 -3.45 -13.67 -5.97
C HIS A 206 -4.57 -13.99 -6.98
N GLY A 207 -5.41 -14.99 -6.67
CA GLY A 207 -6.58 -15.28 -7.50
C GLY A 207 -7.59 -14.14 -7.41
N ALA A 208 -8.24 -13.81 -8.53
CA ALA A 208 -9.27 -12.77 -8.55
C ALA A 208 -10.63 -13.32 -8.11
N THR A 209 -11.43 -12.51 -7.42
CA THR A 209 -12.85 -12.79 -7.15
C THR A 209 -13.59 -13.13 -8.44
N GLY A 210 -14.30 -14.24 -8.45
CA GLY A 210 -14.91 -14.76 -9.66
C GLY A 210 -16.34 -15.28 -9.47
N MET A 211 -16.71 -16.18 -10.37
CA MET A 211 -18.04 -16.79 -10.41
C MET A 211 -18.09 -18.16 -9.71
N ASN A 212 -17.05 -18.50 -8.92
CA ASN A 212 -17.06 -19.73 -8.14
C ASN A 212 -18.20 -19.66 -7.11
N GLN A 213 -18.99 -20.75 -7.05
CA GLN A 213 -20.12 -20.82 -6.12
C GLN A 213 -19.67 -21.33 -4.76
N ILE A 214 -20.09 -20.66 -3.72
CA ILE A 214 -19.91 -21.06 -2.33
C ILE A 214 -20.68 -22.34 -2.07
N GLN A 215 -20.01 -23.36 -1.55
CA GLN A 215 -20.61 -24.62 -1.17
C GLN A 215 -20.64 -24.75 0.36
N ASN A 216 -21.49 -25.67 0.86
CA ASN A 216 -21.45 -26.02 2.28
C ASN A 216 -20.13 -26.75 2.62
N ASN A 217 -19.64 -26.58 3.83
CA ASN A 217 -18.45 -27.20 4.38
C ASN A 217 -17.14 -26.72 3.77
N GLU A 218 -17.11 -25.42 3.42
CA GLU A 218 -15.94 -24.76 2.86
C GLU A 218 -15.48 -23.58 3.70
N LEU A 219 -14.21 -23.26 3.54
CA LEU A 219 -13.62 -21.99 3.98
C LEU A 219 -13.88 -20.91 2.92
N VAL A 220 -14.17 -19.72 3.39
CA VAL A 220 -14.33 -18.51 2.57
C VAL A 220 -13.30 -17.50 3.05
N LEU A 221 -12.32 -17.21 2.22
CA LEU A 221 -11.29 -16.21 2.46
C LEU A 221 -11.77 -14.86 1.94
N PHE A 222 -11.63 -13.86 2.77
CA PHE A 222 -11.84 -12.45 2.48
C PHE A 222 -10.52 -11.73 2.59
N ASP A 223 -10.21 -10.90 1.61
CA ASP A 223 -9.12 -9.94 1.67
C ASP A 223 -9.61 -8.63 1.07
N LEU A 224 -9.61 -7.58 1.87
CA LEU A 224 -10.19 -6.31 1.52
C LEU A 224 -9.58 -5.14 2.28
N GLY A 225 -9.62 -4.00 1.66
CA GLY A 225 -9.23 -2.77 2.29
C GLY A 225 -10.00 -1.58 1.73
N THR A 226 -10.04 -0.51 2.50
CA THR A 226 -10.77 0.73 2.20
C THR A 226 -9.82 1.92 2.19
N ILE A 227 -10.28 3.04 1.66
CA ILE A 227 -9.52 4.30 1.64
C ILE A 227 -10.23 5.36 2.48
N HIS A 228 -9.50 6.00 3.39
CA HIS A 228 -9.97 7.15 4.16
C HIS A 228 -8.95 8.28 4.08
N ASP A 229 -9.36 9.43 3.54
CA ASP A 229 -8.48 10.60 3.32
C ASP A 229 -7.14 10.26 2.65
N GLY A 230 -7.18 9.30 1.73
CA GLY A 230 -6.02 8.86 0.97
C GLY A 230 -5.08 7.88 1.69
N TYR A 231 -5.43 7.42 2.89
CA TYR A 231 -4.75 6.34 3.61
C TYR A 231 -5.59 5.07 3.53
N ILE A 232 -4.91 3.95 3.43
CA ILE A 232 -5.57 2.67 3.16
C ILE A 232 -5.74 1.82 4.42
N SER A 233 -6.66 0.88 4.38
CA SER A 233 -6.61 -0.33 5.21
C SER A 233 -6.35 -1.56 4.35
N ASP A 234 -5.92 -2.62 5.01
CA ASP A 234 -5.65 -3.92 4.43
C ASP A 234 -5.84 -4.98 5.51
N ALA A 235 -6.68 -5.98 5.24
CA ALA A 235 -6.90 -7.07 6.19
C ALA A 235 -7.52 -8.29 5.52
N SER A 236 -7.11 -9.48 5.98
CA SER A 236 -7.71 -10.75 5.55
C SER A 236 -8.37 -11.48 6.71
N ARG A 237 -9.53 -12.06 6.43
CA ARG A 237 -10.23 -12.99 7.32
C ARG A 237 -10.69 -14.21 6.55
N THR A 238 -10.65 -15.35 7.21
CA THR A 238 -11.20 -16.59 6.67
C THR A 238 -12.32 -17.08 7.59
N VAL A 239 -13.48 -17.40 7.04
CA VAL A 239 -14.65 -17.90 7.77
C VAL A 239 -15.09 -19.26 7.23
N ALA A 240 -15.96 -19.95 7.93
CA ALA A 240 -16.49 -21.27 7.54
C ALA A 240 -17.98 -21.21 7.22
N LEU A 241 -18.39 -21.79 6.11
CA LEU A 241 -19.81 -22.10 5.88
C LEU A 241 -20.06 -23.58 6.16
N GLY A 242 -20.89 -23.88 7.18
CA GLY A 242 -21.20 -25.26 7.57
C GLY A 242 -20.08 -25.97 8.33
N THR A 243 -19.91 -27.29 8.17
CA THR A 243 -18.98 -28.12 8.96
C THR A 243 -17.67 -28.37 8.22
N LEU A 244 -16.55 -27.93 8.78
CA LEU A 244 -15.23 -28.16 8.21
C LEU A 244 -14.69 -29.56 8.53
N ASN A 245 -13.86 -30.11 7.65
CA ASN A 245 -13.08 -31.31 7.91
C ASN A 245 -11.85 -30.99 8.79
N ASP A 246 -11.17 -32.02 9.28
CA ASP A 246 -10.05 -31.86 10.21
C ASP A 246 -8.85 -31.12 9.57
N LYS A 247 -8.62 -31.30 8.28
CA LYS A 247 -7.54 -30.61 7.55
C LYS A 247 -7.80 -29.11 7.47
N GLN A 248 -9.01 -28.68 7.13
CA GLN A 248 -9.41 -27.28 7.08
C GLN A 248 -9.29 -26.60 8.44
N LYS A 249 -9.73 -27.29 9.51
CA LYS A 249 -9.59 -26.78 10.89
C LYS A 249 -8.14 -26.65 11.31
N ASP A 250 -7.30 -27.63 10.95
CA ASP A 250 -5.89 -27.66 11.32
C ASP A 250 -5.11 -26.52 10.66
N ILE A 251 -5.27 -26.32 9.33
CA ILE A 251 -4.58 -25.20 8.65
C ILE A 251 -5.03 -23.84 9.18
N TYR A 252 -6.33 -23.68 9.49
CA TYR A 252 -6.83 -22.44 10.11
C TYR A 252 -6.17 -22.19 11.47
N LYS A 253 -6.15 -23.21 12.32
CA LYS A 253 -5.55 -23.11 13.66
C LYS A 253 -4.05 -22.72 13.60
N VAL A 254 -3.30 -23.35 12.71
CA VAL A 254 -1.87 -23.07 12.54
C VAL A 254 -1.65 -21.64 12.02
N CYS A 255 -2.45 -21.20 11.03
CA CYS A 255 -2.38 -19.85 10.51
C CYS A 255 -2.72 -18.81 11.59
N LEU A 256 -3.76 -19.04 12.39
CA LEU A 256 -4.13 -18.18 13.50
C LEU A 256 -3.02 -18.07 14.56
N GLU A 257 -2.43 -19.21 14.96
CA GLU A 257 -1.31 -19.26 15.90
C GLU A 257 -0.11 -18.46 15.37
N ALA A 258 0.22 -18.60 14.09
CA ALA A 258 1.31 -17.87 13.44
C ALA A 258 1.05 -16.35 13.48
N GLN A 259 -0.17 -15.92 13.13
CA GLN A 259 -0.54 -14.50 13.12
C GLN A 259 -0.51 -13.89 14.52
N LEU A 260 -1.16 -14.53 15.49
CA LEU A 260 -1.23 -14.01 16.87
C LEU A 260 0.15 -13.95 17.52
N THR A 261 1.00 -14.96 17.29
CA THR A 261 2.35 -15.02 17.85
C THR A 261 3.25 -13.96 17.21
N ALA A 262 3.18 -13.79 15.89
CA ALA A 262 3.94 -12.75 15.21
C ALA A 262 3.49 -11.34 15.66
N GLN A 263 2.20 -11.09 15.77
CA GLN A 263 1.68 -9.81 16.26
C GLN A 263 2.12 -9.54 17.70
N ALA A 264 2.07 -10.52 18.57
CA ALA A 264 2.55 -10.38 19.95
C ALA A 264 4.08 -10.15 20.06
N TYR A 265 4.85 -10.62 19.08
CA TYR A 265 6.30 -10.42 19.02
C TYR A 265 6.69 -9.06 18.45
N ALA A 266 5.83 -8.43 17.62
CA ALA A 266 6.09 -7.18 16.93
C ALA A 266 6.26 -6.01 17.91
N LYS A 267 7.44 -5.38 17.91
CA LYS A 267 7.81 -4.25 18.78
C LYS A 267 9.04 -3.52 18.24
N PRO A 268 9.35 -2.32 18.75
CA PRO A 268 10.62 -1.65 18.41
C PRO A 268 11.84 -2.49 18.77
N GLY A 269 12.89 -2.40 17.95
CA GLY A 269 14.20 -3.00 18.22
C GLY A 269 14.40 -4.43 17.67
N ILE A 270 13.36 -5.11 17.21
CA ILE A 270 13.50 -6.37 16.49
C ILE A 270 13.76 -6.11 15.00
N THR A 271 14.29 -7.09 14.27
CA THR A 271 14.44 -7.02 12.81
C THR A 271 13.18 -7.48 12.09
N ALA A 272 12.92 -6.95 10.90
CA ALA A 272 11.84 -7.42 10.03
C ALA A 272 11.98 -8.92 9.72
N ALA A 273 13.21 -9.39 9.46
CA ALA A 273 13.47 -10.81 9.25
C ALA A 273 13.16 -11.68 10.48
N SER A 274 13.40 -11.18 11.70
CA SER A 274 13.06 -11.93 12.92
C SER A 274 11.56 -12.06 13.13
N LEU A 275 10.78 -11.06 12.69
CA LEU A 275 9.33 -11.09 12.75
C LEU A 275 8.74 -12.11 11.74
N ASP A 276 9.21 -12.11 10.48
CA ASP A 276 8.83 -13.13 9.49
C ASP A 276 9.14 -14.55 10.00
N LYS A 277 10.34 -14.72 10.56
CA LYS A 277 10.77 -16.01 11.08
C LYS A 277 9.86 -16.60 12.15
N VAL A 278 9.28 -15.78 13.02
CA VAL A 278 8.36 -16.24 14.08
C VAL A 278 7.14 -16.93 13.49
N ALA A 279 6.48 -16.32 12.51
CA ALA A 279 5.31 -16.91 11.85
C ALA A 279 5.70 -18.15 11.02
N ARG A 280 6.79 -18.04 10.27
CA ARG A 280 7.28 -19.10 9.39
C ARG A 280 7.67 -20.36 10.17
N ASP A 281 8.36 -20.22 11.30
CA ASP A 281 8.75 -21.37 12.15
C ASP A 281 7.52 -22.13 12.69
N ILE A 282 6.41 -21.46 12.98
CA ILE A 282 5.16 -22.10 13.45
C ILE A 282 4.56 -22.93 12.32
N ILE A 283 4.45 -22.35 11.14
CA ILE A 283 3.87 -23.01 9.95
C ILE A 283 4.75 -24.18 9.51
N ASP A 284 6.09 -24.03 9.51
CA ASP A 284 7.05 -25.07 9.18
C ASP A 284 6.98 -26.27 10.16
N LYS A 285 6.93 -26.01 11.47
CA LYS A 285 6.79 -27.06 12.50
C LYS A 285 5.51 -27.86 12.38
N ALA A 286 4.45 -27.24 11.89
CA ALA A 286 3.16 -27.91 11.64
C ALA A 286 3.19 -28.70 10.31
N GLY A 287 4.26 -28.64 9.52
CA GLY A 287 4.41 -29.35 8.26
C GLY A 287 3.78 -28.66 7.06
N TYR A 288 3.53 -27.35 7.16
CA TYR A 288 2.88 -26.56 6.09
C TYR A 288 3.83 -25.51 5.46
N GLY A 289 5.13 -25.55 5.75
CA GLY A 289 6.07 -24.54 5.29
C GLY A 289 6.11 -24.35 3.76
N GLU A 290 5.97 -25.42 2.98
CA GLU A 290 5.89 -25.35 1.52
C GLU A 290 4.66 -24.61 0.98
N TYR A 291 3.65 -24.40 1.81
CA TYR A 291 2.40 -23.72 1.48
C TYR A 291 2.35 -22.26 1.97
N PHE A 292 3.38 -21.77 2.65
CA PHE A 292 3.53 -20.35 3.00
C PHE A 292 4.57 -19.70 2.07
N ILE A 293 4.12 -19.26 0.92
CA ILE A 293 4.95 -18.95 -0.26
C ILE A 293 5.25 -17.47 -0.47
N HIS A 294 4.80 -16.59 0.43
CA HIS A 294 5.07 -15.15 0.36
C HIS A 294 5.76 -14.63 1.63
N ARG A 295 6.17 -13.38 1.64
CA ARG A 295 6.67 -12.67 2.82
C ARG A 295 5.59 -12.56 3.88
N LEU A 296 5.97 -12.37 5.14
CA LEU A 296 5.00 -12.20 6.23
C LEU A 296 4.18 -10.92 6.10
N GLY A 297 4.72 -9.87 5.46
CA GLY A 297 3.99 -8.63 5.31
C GLY A 297 4.76 -7.53 4.59
N HIS A 298 4.09 -6.43 4.39
CA HIS A 298 4.59 -5.23 3.72
C HIS A 298 4.18 -3.97 4.45
N GLY A 299 4.96 -2.89 4.29
CA GLY A 299 4.56 -1.57 4.75
C GLY A 299 3.31 -1.10 4.04
N MET A 300 2.57 -0.21 4.68
CA MET A 300 1.35 0.38 4.16
C MET A 300 1.23 1.85 4.57
N GLY A 301 0.34 2.57 3.92
CA GLY A 301 0.08 3.97 4.25
C GLY A 301 -0.88 4.62 3.26
N MET A 302 -0.35 5.39 2.31
CA MET A 302 -1.10 5.89 1.16
C MET A 302 -1.12 4.86 0.02
N GLY A 303 -0.04 4.09 -0.12
CA GLY A 303 0.07 2.96 -1.04
C GLY A 303 -0.18 1.64 -0.32
N GLU A 304 -0.67 0.68 -1.08
CA GLU A 304 -0.90 -0.69 -0.61
C GLU A 304 0.41 -1.34 -0.17
N HIS A 305 1.42 -1.31 -1.01
CA HIS A 305 2.74 -1.87 -0.75
C HIS A 305 3.79 -0.76 -0.57
N GLU A 306 4.06 -0.40 0.68
CA GLU A 306 5.13 0.54 1.05
C GLU A 306 6.30 -0.20 1.71
N PHE A 307 7.30 0.55 2.15
CA PHE A 307 8.35 0.06 3.04
C PHE A 307 7.88 0.12 4.51
N PRO A 308 8.27 -0.86 5.37
CA PRO A 308 9.24 -1.93 5.16
C PRO A 308 8.62 -3.22 4.60
N SER A 309 9.44 -4.09 3.96
CA SER A 309 9.07 -5.49 3.73
C SER A 309 9.38 -6.34 4.95
N ILE A 310 8.41 -7.10 5.44
CA ILE A 310 8.58 -8.05 6.55
C ILE A 310 8.86 -9.42 5.95
N MET A 311 10.15 -9.75 5.79
CA MET A 311 10.57 -10.97 5.09
C MET A 311 11.95 -11.44 5.55
N GLU A 312 12.26 -12.68 5.24
CA GLU A 312 13.60 -13.25 5.43
C GLU A 312 14.69 -12.39 4.77
N GLY A 313 15.80 -12.21 5.46
CA GLY A 313 16.95 -11.43 5.00
C GLY A 313 16.81 -9.92 5.12
N ASN A 314 15.70 -9.38 5.61
CA ASN A 314 15.58 -7.95 5.89
C ASN A 314 15.96 -7.61 7.34
N ASP A 315 17.19 -7.10 7.51
CA ASP A 315 17.74 -6.74 8.82
C ASP A 315 17.31 -5.36 9.31
N LEU A 316 16.35 -4.70 8.66
CA LEU A 316 15.81 -3.42 9.10
C LEU A 316 15.26 -3.55 10.52
N ILE A 317 15.74 -2.69 11.42
CA ILE A 317 15.25 -2.59 12.79
C ILE A 317 13.91 -1.86 12.79
N LEU A 318 12.88 -2.50 13.31
CA LEU A 318 11.56 -1.91 13.45
C LEU A 318 11.57 -0.79 14.49
N GLN A 319 10.84 0.29 14.21
CA GLN A 319 10.79 1.50 15.01
C GLN A 319 9.34 1.91 15.27
N GLU A 320 9.11 2.65 16.34
CA GLU A 320 7.82 3.28 16.64
C GLU A 320 7.32 4.12 15.44
N GLY A 321 6.04 4.01 15.13
CA GLY A 321 5.39 4.68 14.00
C GLY A 321 5.49 3.95 12.67
N MET A 322 6.23 2.85 12.56
CA MET A 322 6.18 1.99 11.37
C MET A 322 4.84 1.26 11.29
N CYS A 323 4.29 1.17 10.07
CA CYS A 323 3.03 0.49 9.77
C CYS A 323 3.26 -0.59 8.71
N PHE A 324 2.76 -1.80 8.95
CA PHE A 324 2.91 -2.93 8.04
C PHE A 324 1.88 -4.03 8.32
N SER A 325 1.67 -4.92 7.33
CA SER A 325 0.82 -6.11 7.48
C SER A 325 1.54 -7.23 8.23
N ILE A 326 0.76 -8.06 8.92
CA ILE A 326 1.15 -9.37 9.48
C ILE A 326 0.13 -10.37 8.97
N GLU A 327 0.46 -11.08 7.89
CA GLU A 327 -0.47 -11.82 7.03
C GLU A 327 0.00 -13.25 6.71
N PRO A 328 0.30 -14.10 7.69
CA PRO A 328 0.64 -15.47 7.37
C PRO A 328 -0.52 -16.16 6.64
N GLY A 329 -0.17 -16.99 5.65
CA GLY A 329 -1.14 -17.76 4.88
C GLY A 329 -0.67 -19.20 4.62
N ILE A 330 -1.63 -20.11 4.49
CA ILE A 330 -1.40 -21.52 4.14
C ILE A 330 -2.32 -21.86 2.96
N TYR A 331 -1.73 -22.15 1.81
CA TYR A 331 -2.44 -22.35 0.54
C TYR A 331 -2.17 -23.75 -0.02
N ILE A 332 -3.10 -24.68 0.23
CA ILE A 332 -2.97 -26.08 -0.19
C ILE A 332 -3.76 -26.31 -1.48
N PRO A 333 -3.09 -26.51 -2.64
CA PRO A 333 -3.77 -26.69 -3.92
C PRO A 333 -4.82 -27.82 -3.86
N GLY A 334 -6.03 -27.52 -4.37
CA GLY A 334 -7.15 -28.47 -4.41
C GLY A 334 -7.81 -28.74 -3.06
N VAL A 335 -7.38 -28.06 -1.98
CA VAL A 335 -7.95 -28.25 -0.63
C VAL A 335 -8.58 -26.96 -0.11
N ALA A 336 -7.77 -25.96 0.21
CA ALA A 336 -8.22 -24.67 0.74
C ALA A 336 -7.03 -23.70 0.87
N GLY A 337 -7.35 -22.41 0.98
CA GLY A 337 -6.43 -21.36 1.44
C GLY A 337 -6.95 -20.72 2.73
N VAL A 338 -6.05 -20.33 3.58
CA VAL A 338 -6.30 -19.54 4.79
C VAL A 338 -5.30 -18.41 4.86
N ARG A 339 -5.77 -17.19 4.99
CA ARG A 339 -4.98 -16.01 5.39
C ARG A 339 -5.69 -15.31 6.52
N ILE A 340 -4.94 -14.92 7.54
CA ILE A 340 -5.42 -14.14 8.67
C ILE A 340 -4.45 -12.98 8.82
N GLU A 341 -4.94 -11.78 8.65
CA GLU A 341 -4.14 -10.58 8.55
C GLU A 341 -4.69 -9.43 9.34
N ASP A 342 -3.82 -8.71 9.99
CA ASP A 342 -4.03 -7.32 10.37
C ASP A 342 -2.84 -6.49 9.92
N CYS A 343 -3.12 -5.29 9.43
CA CYS A 343 -2.13 -4.24 9.43
C CYS A 343 -2.01 -3.61 10.81
N VAL A 344 -0.78 -3.36 11.23
CA VAL A 344 -0.47 -2.85 12.57
C VAL A 344 0.41 -1.60 12.49
N HIS A 345 0.36 -0.75 13.52
CA HIS A 345 1.41 0.24 13.76
C HIS A 345 2.24 -0.13 14.98
N ILE A 346 3.53 0.07 14.89
CA ILE A 346 4.47 -0.14 16.00
C ILE A 346 4.32 1.01 17.01
N THR A 347 4.05 0.64 18.25
CA THR A 347 3.99 1.55 19.39
C THR A 347 5.31 1.52 20.17
N LYS A 348 5.39 2.27 21.25
CA LYS A 348 6.57 2.29 22.13
C LYS A 348 6.97 0.90 22.66
N ASP A 349 6.00 0.04 22.97
CA ASP A 349 6.24 -1.23 23.69
C ASP A 349 5.74 -2.48 22.94
N GLY A 350 5.12 -2.32 21.76
CA GLY A 350 4.51 -3.42 20.99
C GLY A 350 3.96 -2.93 19.67
N CYS A 351 2.79 -3.45 19.27
CA CYS A 351 2.03 -2.97 18.13
C CYS A 351 0.52 -2.97 18.40
N LEU A 352 -0.22 -2.16 17.65
CA LEU A 352 -1.69 -2.14 17.68
C LEU A 352 -2.23 -2.32 16.27
N PRO A 353 -3.26 -3.15 16.07
CA PRO A 353 -3.88 -3.34 14.77
C PRO A 353 -4.82 -2.19 14.42
N PHE A 354 -5.04 -1.96 13.13
CA PHE A 354 -6.01 -1.01 12.60
C PHE A 354 -7.41 -1.62 12.43
N THR A 355 -7.49 -2.95 12.35
CA THR A 355 -8.75 -3.71 12.23
C THR A 355 -9.02 -4.51 13.50
N HIS A 356 -10.30 -4.65 13.87
CA HIS A 356 -10.74 -5.27 15.13
C HIS A 356 -11.71 -6.43 14.93
N THR A 357 -12.08 -6.76 13.68
CA THR A 357 -12.84 -7.97 13.35
C THR A 357 -12.14 -9.19 13.91
N SER A 358 -12.88 -10.04 14.64
CA SER A 358 -12.32 -11.23 15.29
C SER A 358 -11.53 -12.11 14.34
N LYS A 359 -10.39 -12.59 14.77
CA LYS A 359 -9.56 -13.59 14.07
C LYS A 359 -9.94 -15.03 14.39
N GLU A 360 -10.83 -15.25 15.35
CA GLU A 360 -11.32 -16.59 15.65
C GLU A 360 -12.20 -17.13 14.52
N LEU A 361 -12.13 -18.43 14.27
CA LEU A 361 -12.92 -19.08 13.21
C LEU A 361 -14.41 -18.91 13.45
N ARG A 362 -15.04 -18.11 12.60
CA ARG A 362 -16.50 -17.90 12.62
C ARG A 362 -17.17 -18.91 11.71
N TYR A 363 -18.19 -19.57 12.25
CA TYR A 363 -19.09 -20.44 11.50
C TYR A 363 -20.36 -19.67 11.12
N LEU A 364 -20.69 -19.71 9.85
CA LEU A 364 -21.85 -19.04 9.25
C LEU A 364 -22.97 -20.04 8.98
#